data_0fd49a277904714b8cd0a093710e638f
#
_entry.id   0fd49a277904714b8cd0a093710e638f
#
_cell.length_a   1.000
_cell.length_b   1.000
_cell.length_c   1.000
_cell.angle_alpha   90.00
_cell.angle_beta   90.00
_cell.angle_gamma   90.00
#
_symmetry.space_group_name_H-M   'P 1'
#
loop_
_entity.id
_entity.type
_entity.pdbx_description
1 polymer ?
#
loop_
_entity_poly.entity_id
_entity_poly.type
_entity_poly.pdbx_seq_one_letter_code
_entity_poly.pdbx_strand_id
1 'polypeptide(L)'
;MSGYRLKIFLIICLFIFFSSANAAQQLLRIHGSNTVGAALAPKLVRGWLSEYNYAVVSDYETDAEERLIAAKNHAGDVLKIEIHAHGSSTSFRSLGAGIADIGMSSRPIKKKEIKKLAALGKMDSSESEYIIAIDGLAVIVNKTNPLRQIDKNKLKDIFSGKIKNWSELGPIKGRINVYARDDKSGTYDTFKNLVLSKKVALTRTARRYESNARLSDDVSQDPNGIGFVGLAYIRNSQALAISEGSALALYPDEFNVATEDYILSRRLFLYVPENNRHALAKSFVEFSGSRKGQEIAAKVGFVSQQVIAYDKPPVINAPEEFKKFTINAKRLSLNIRFRKGMTILDNKALHDVERLIGYMKQPENQQKRLMLFGFADADEVIPYMSLSLSIERADRVSDVLQRFHLNPVRVRGYGQELPVSSNKTLQGRIRNRRVEVWVHDKS
;
A
#
# COMPACT_ATOMS: atom_id res chain seq x y z
N MET A 1 -86.20 -15.51 50.96
CA MET A 1 -84.96 -16.26 51.15
C MET A 1 -83.94 -15.73 50.16
N SER A 2 -82.92 -15.07 50.69
CA SER A 2 -81.92 -14.21 50.06
C SER A 2 -80.85 -14.98 49.31
N GLY A 3 -80.58 -14.64 48.06
CA GLY A 3 -79.49 -15.18 47.29
C GLY A 3 -78.50 -14.10 46.96
N TYR A 4 -77.31 -14.00 47.62
CA TYR A 4 -76.25 -13.13 47.41
C TYR A 4 -75.46 -13.54 46.11
N ARG A 5 -75.46 -12.67 45.12
CA ARG A 5 -74.56 -12.81 43.95
C ARG A 5 -73.20 -12.13 44.23
N LEU A 6 -72.16 -12.93 44.38
CA LEU A 6 -70.76 -12.49 44.51
C LEU A 6 -70.22 -12.12 43.16
N LYS A 7 -69.97 -10.82 42.93
CA LYS A 7 -69.26 -10.34 41.74
C LYS A 7 -67.73 -10.43 41.98
N ILE A 8 -67.10 -11.40 41.32
CA ILE A 8 -65.62 -11.50 41.27
C ILE A 8 -65.13 -10.50 40.29
N PHE A 9 -64.39 -9.45 40.74
CA PHE A 9 -63.67 -8.52 39.95
C PHE A 9 -62.27 -9.14 39.60
N LEU A 10 -62.10 -9.56 38.34
CA LEU A 10 -60.81 -10.09 37.83
C LEU A 10 -59.93 -8.89 37.46
N ILE A 11 -58.95 -8.56 38.31
CA ILE A 11 -57.92 -7.55 38.01
C ILE A 11 -56.86 -8.24 37.14
N ILE A 12 -56.88 -7.97 35.84
CA ILE A 12 -55.80 -8.38 34.91
C ILE A 12 -54.65 -7.40 35.09
N CYS A 13 -53.62 -7.75 35.85
CA CYS A 13 -52.35 -7.07 35.91
C CYS A 13 -51.61 -7.32 34.58
N LEU A 14 -51.64 -6.35 33.65
CA LEU A 14 -50.86 -6.37 32.45
C LEU A 14 -49.40 -6.10 32.82
N PHE A 15 -48.61 -7.15 33.02
CA PHE A 15 -47.15 -7.03 33.14
C PHE A 15 -46.60 -6.69 31.78
N ILE A 16 -46.35 -5.40 31.53
CA ILE A 16 -45.55 -4.94 30.40
C ILE A 16 -44.11 -5.35 30.71
N PHE A 17 -43.67 -6.48 30.15
CA PHE A 17 -42.24 -6.81 30.07
C PHE A 17 -41.58 -5.79 29.15
N PHE A 18 -40.98 -4.76 29.74
CA PHE A 18 -39.92 -4.01 29.03
C PHE A 18 -38.77 -4.99 28.84
N SER A 19 -38.74 -5.63 27.67
CA SER A 19 -37.51 -6.24 27.17
C SER A 19 -36.54 -5.09 26.98
N SER A 20 -35.66 -4.86 27.95
CA SER A 20 -34.45 -4.09 27.76
C SER A 20 -33.69 -4.80 26.65
N ALA A 21 -33.82 -4.35 25.43
CA ALA A 21 -32.93 -4.75 24.36
C ALA A 21 -31.52 -4.45 24.85
N ASN A 22 -30.80 -5.43 25.35
CA ASN A 22 -29.39 -5.31 25.65
C ASN A 22 -28.73 -4.91 24.34
N ALA A 23 -28.29 -3.65 24.24
CA ALA A 23 -27.53 -3.17 23.13
C ALA A 23 -26.35 -4.12 22.93
N ALA A 24 -26.32 -4.85 21.81
CA ALA A 24 -25.29 -5.83 21.55
C ALA A 24 -23.96 -5.12 21.45
N GLN A 25 -23.06 -5.40 22.37
CA GLN A 25 -21.70 -4.87 22.32
C GLN A 25 -20.90 -5.75 21.36
N GLN A 26 -20.46 -5.20 20.24
CA GLN A 26 -19.58 -5.86 19.28
C GLN A 26 -18.13 -5.38 19.46
N LEU A 27 -17.17 -6.26 19.24
CA LEU A 27 -15.74 -5.97 19.33
C LEU A 27 -15.04 -6.38 18.03
N LEU A 28 -14.31 -5.45 17.42
CA LEU A 28 -13.45 -5.70 16.26
C LEU A 28 -11.99 -5.47 16.65
N ARG A 29 -11.13 -6.48 16.46
CA ARG A 29 -9.72 -6.47 16.87
C ARG A 29 -8.81 -6.42 15.67
N ILE A 30 -7.98 -5.37 15.57
CA ILE A 30 -7.11 -5.05 14.43
C ILE A 30 -5.67 -4.99 14.91
N HIS A 31 -4.88 -6.05 14.69
CA HIS A 31 -3.53 -6.16 15.22
C HIS A 31 -2.46 -6.20 14.13
N GLY A 32 -1.29 -5.62 14.39
CA GLY A 32 -0.14 -5.83 13.52
C GLY A 32 0.78 -4.64 13.31
N SER A 33 0.97 -4.23 12.06
CA SER A 33 1.97 -3.27 11.60
C SER A 33 1.82 -1.89 12.24
N ASN A 34 2.87 -1.41 12.87
CA ASN A 34 2.96 -0.02 13.35
C ASN A 34 2.80 0.99 12.20
N THR A 35 3.36 0.74 11.01
CA THR A 35 3.19 1.63 9.85
C THR A 35 1.71 1.86 9.49
N VAL A 36 0.88 0.82 9.60
CA VAL A 36 -0.56 0.90 9.32
C VAL A 36 -1.32 1.39 10.55
N GLY A 37 -1.02 0.84 11.72
CA GLY A 37 -1.78 1.03 12.95
C GLY A 37 -1.60 2.40 13.61
N ALA A 38 -0.41 3.03 13.49
CA ALA A 38 -0.14 4.29 14.18
C ALA A 38 -0.99 5.47 13.67
N ALA A 39 -1.25 5.55 12.35
CA ALA A 39 -1.95 6.69 11.78
C ALA A 39 -3.08 6.30 10.81
N LEU A 40 -2.88 5.30 9.95
CA LEU A 40 -3.84 4.96 8.90
C LEU A 40 -5.07 4.25 9.46
N ALA A 41 -4.88 3.18 10.24
CA ALA A 41 -5.99 2.38 10.75
C ALA A 41 -6.96 3.17 11.62
N PRO A 42 -6.54 4.03 12.59
CA PRO A 42 -7.48 4.84 13.36
C PRO A 42 -8.32 5.79 12.50
N LYS A 43 -7.73 6.38 11.45
CA LYS A 43 -8.45 7.28 10.54
C LYS A 43 -9.42 6.53 9.62
N LEU A 44 -9.01 5.34 9.13
CA LEU A 44 -9.89 4.46 8.36
C LEU A 44 -11.07 3.99 9.23
N VAL A 45 -10.83 3.61 10.48
CA VAL A 45 -11.89 3.21 11.43
C VAL A 45 -12.89 4.35 11.63
N ARG A 46 -12.44 5.57 11.89
CA ARG A 46 -13.36 6.72 12.04
C ARG A 46 -14.16 7.00 10.77
N GLY A 47 -13.53 6.92 9.59
CA GLY A 47 -14.21 7.09 8.31
C GLY A 47 -15.24 6.00 8.06
N TRP A 48 -14.91 4.75 8.36
CA TRP A 48 -15.80 3.60 8.25
C TRP A 48 -17.00 3.71 9.21
N LEU A 49 -16.76 4.05 10.48
CA LEU A 49 -17.83 4.27 11.47
C LEU A 49 -18.79 5.36 11.00
N SER A 50 -18.28 6.48 10.48
CA SER A 50 -19.10 7.56 9.95
C SER A 50 -19.96 7.13 8.75
N GLU A 51 -19.42 6.26 7.86
CA GLU A 51 -20.16 5.74 6.70
C GLU A 51 -21.34 4.86 7.12
N TYR A 52 -21.20 4.16 8.24
CA TYR A 52 -22.24 3.26 8.78
C TYR A 52 -23.08 3.92 9.91
N ASN A 53 -23.08 5.26 9.99
CA ASN A 53 -23.86 6.05 10.95
C ASN A 53 -23.54 5.74 12.42
N TYR A 54 -22.30 5.38 12.73
CA TYR A 54 -21.78 5.28 14.09
C TYR A 54 -21.10 6.59 14.48
N ALA A 55 -21.49 7.19 15.59
CA ALA A 55 -20.79 8.32 16.19
C ALA A 55 -19.72 7.83 17.17
N VAL A 56 -18.49 8.30 17.03
CA VAL A 56 -17.40 7.99 17.98
C VAL A 56 -17.71 8.65 19.33
N VAL A 57 -17.77 7.85 20.39
CA VAL A 57 -18.05 8.30 21.77
C VAL A 57 -16.80 8.33 22.63
N SER A 58 -15.79 7.50 22.32
CA SER A 58 -14.45 7.57 22.94
C SER A 58 -13.38 7.09 21.98
N ASP A 59 -12.19 7.66 22.10
CA ASP A 59 -11.01 7.34 21.30
C ASP A 59 -9.75 7.72 22.08
N TYR A 60 -9.05 6.73 22.62
CA TYR A 60 -7.89 6.96 23.49
C TYR A 60 -6.85 5.83 23.37
N GLU A 61 -5.62 6.14 23.69
CA GLU A 61 -4.54 5.16 23.81
C GLU A 61 -4.67 4.41 25.13
N THR A 62 -4.72 3.08 25.06
CA THR A 62 -4.80 2.19 26.24
C THR A 62 -3.41 1.83 26.75
N ASP A 63 -2.45 1.69 25.85
CA ASP A 63 -1.05 1.46 26.12
C ASP A 63 -0.21 1.95 24.92
N ALA A 64 1.12 1.88 25.01
CA ALA A 64 2.03 2.23 23.93
C ALA A 64 1.69 1.44 22.65
N GLU A 65 1.38 2.14 21.57
CA GLU A 65 0.98 1.57 20.28
C GLU A 65 -0.35 0.80 20.31
N GLU A 66 -1.19 1.01 21.34
CA GLU A 66 -2.52 0.42 21.48
C GLU A 66 -3.59 1.49 21.64
N ARG A 67 -4.72 1.30 20.99
CA ARG A 67 -5.83 2.26 20.95
C ARG A 67 -7.18 1.55 21.02
N LEU A 68 -8.11 2.12 21.78
CA LEU A 68 -9.50 1.71 21.83
C LEU A 68 -10.38 2.84 21.29
N ILE A 69 -11.20 2.52 20.29
CA ILE A 69 -12.23 3.41 19.74
C ILE A 69 -13.59 2.78 20.05
N ALA A 70 -14.47 3.53 20.70
CA ALA A 70 -15.85 3.11 20.90
C ALA A 70 -16.78 4.06 20.15
N ALA A 71 -17.81 3.50 19.54
CA ALA A 71 -18.80 4.24 18.76
C ALA A 71 -20.19 3.69 19.01
N LYS A 72 -21.21 4.53 18.81
CA LYS A 72 -22.62 4.20 19.06
C LYS A 72 -23.45 4.62 17.85
N ASN A 73 -24.39 3.79 17.43
CA ASN A 73 -25.37 4.13 16.42
C ASN A 73 -26.66 4.72 17.03
N HIS A 74 -27.57 5.16 16.19
CA HIS A 74 -28.87 5.74 16.64
C HIS A 74 -29.75 4.72 17.37
N ALA A 75 -29.60 3.41 17.11
CA ALA A 75 -30.34 2.34 17.81
C ALA A 75 -29.77 2.05 19.21
N GLY A 76 -28.63 2.63 19.55
CA GLY A 76 -27.96 2.44 20.82
C GLY A 76 -26.92 1.31 20.83
N ASP A 77 -26.70 0.61 19.70
CA ASP A 77 -25.68 -0.43 19.61
C ASP A 77 -24.28 0.14 19.76
N VAL A 78 -23.46 -0.53 20.56
CA VAL A 78 -22.09 -0.11 20.85
C VAL A 78 -21.10 -1.01 20.10
N LEU A 79 -20.23 -0.39 19.31
CA LEU A 79 -19.13 -1.04 18.62
C LEU A 79 -17.81 -0.56 19.22
N LYS A 80 -16.98 -1.50 19.66
CA LYS A 80 -15.61 -1.26 20.12
C LYS A 80 -14.62 -1.76 19.10
N ILE A 81 -13.57 -1.01 18.86
CA ILE A 81 -12.48 -1.36 17.95
C ILE A 81 -11.16 -1.24 18.71
N GLU A 82 -10.44 -2.36 18.82
CA GLU A 82 -9.09 -2.42 19.37
C GLU A 82 -8.07 -2.39 18.24
N ILE A 83 -7.07 -1.52 18.36
CA ILE A 83 -5.96 -1.42 17.40
C ILE A 83 -4.67 -1.62 18.17
N HIS A 84 -3.93 -2.71 17.86
CA HIS A 84 -2.63 -3.00 18.45
C HIS A 84 -1.54 -2.98 17.38
N ALA A 85 -0.61 -2.01 17.42
CA ALA A 85 0.32 -1.67 16.36
C ALA A 85 1.78 -2.10 16.65
N HIS A 86 2.01 -3.38 16.98
CA HIS A 86 3.30 -3.92 17.44
C HIS A 86 4.16 -4.59 16.36
N GLY A 87 3.86 -4.35 15.07
CA GLY A 87 4.64 -4.82 13.92
C GLY A 87 3.99 -5.98 13.15
N SER A 88 4.35 -6.11 11.86
CA SER A 88 3.70 -7.05 10.93
C SER A 88 3.75 -8.52 11.35
N SER A 89 4.71 -8.93 12.20
CA SER A 89 4.80 -10.32 12.67
C SER A 89 3.75 -10.61 13.74
N THR A 90 3.30 -9.61 14.50
CA THR A 90 2.25 -9.79 15.51
C THR A 90 0.89 -10.00 14.85
N SER A 91 0.65 -9.37 13.68
CA SER A 91 -0.54 -9.62 12.86
C SER A 91 -0.84 -11.14 12.72
N PHE A 92 0.11 -11.86 12.12
CA PHE A 92 -0.07 -13.29 11.83
C PHE A 92 -0.08 -14.17 13.08
N ARG A 93 0.57 -13.72 14.15
CA ARG A 93 0.54 -14.41 15.46
C ARG A 93 -0.83 -14.26 16.13
N SER A 94 -1.36 -13.03 16.11
CA SER A 94 -2.65 -12.70 16.72
C SER A 94 -3.82 -13.34 15.97
N LEU A 95 -3.78 -13.37 14.63
CA LEU A 95 -4.75 -14.09 13.82
C LEU A 95 -4.74 -15.60 14.15
N GLY A 96 -3.55 -16.21 14.22
CA GLY A 96 -3.40 -17.64 14.54
C GLY A 96 -3.82 -18.02 15.96
N ALA A 97 -3.76 -17.08 16.91
CA ALA A 97 -4.21 -17.24 18.28
C ALA A 97 -5.70 -16.91 18.48
N GLY A 98 -6.40 -16.42 17.45
CA GLY A 98 -7.80 -16.02 17.53
C GLY A 98 -8.04 -14.75 18.37
N ILE A 99 -6.98 -13.96 18.63
CA ILE A 99 -7.07 -12.70 19.40
C ILE A 99 -7.09 -11.46 18.48
N ALA A 100 -7.16 -11.65 17.17
CA ALA A 100 -7.40 -10.60 16.20
C ALA A 100 -8.36 -11.11 15.12
N ASP A 101 -9.17 -10.19 14.60
CA ASP A 101 -10.12 -10.45 13.51
C ASP A 101 -9.52 -9.97 12.18
N ILE A 102 -8.67 -8.92 12.23
CA ILE A 102 -7.96 -8.34 11.10
C ILE A 102 -6.48 -8.22 11.45
N GLY A 103 -5.62 -8.64 10.53
CA GLY A 103 -4.18 -8.47 10.64
C GLY A 103 -3.67 -7.31 9.79
N MET A 104 -2.93 -6.37 10.37
CA MET A 104 -2.24 -5.30 9.64
C MET A 104 -0.81 -5.70 9.29
N SER A 105 -0.37 -5.51 8.04
CA SER A 105 1.01 -5.80 7.66
C SER A 105 1.58 -4.80 6.65
N SER A 106 2.87 -4.47 6.77
CA SER A 106 3.63 -3.68 5.80
C SER A 106 4.56 -4.53 4.94
N ARG A 107 4.27 -5.81 4.83
CA ARG A 107 4.91 -6.79 3.96
C ARG A 107 3.94 -7.92 3.63
N PRO A 108 4.15 -8.65 2.53
CA PRO A 108 3.39 -9.88 2.28
C PRO A 108 3.57 -10.91 3.39
N ILE A 109 2.57 -11.77 3.56
CA ILE A 109 2.65 -12.95 4.41
C ILE A 109 3.78 -13.88 3.95
N LYS A 110 4.55 -14.46 4.87
CA LYS A 110 5.66 -15.37 4.54
C LYS A 110 5.15 -16.80 4.39
N LYS A 111 5.81 -17.61 3.54
CA LYS A 111 5.48 -19.04 3.36
C LYS A 111 5.32 -19.82 4.67
N LYS A 112 6.19 -19.55 5.68
CA LYS A 112 6.10 -20.17 7.00
C LYS A 112 4.86 -19.71 7.80
N GLU A 113 4.40 -18.48 7.60
CA GLU A 113 3.20 -17.94 8.23
C GLU A 113 1.94 -18.53 7.58
N ILE A 114 1.90 -18.64 6.24
CA ILE A 114 0.83 -19.34 5.50
C ILE A 114 0.65 -20.77 6.03
N LYS A 115 1.77 -21.53 6.16
CA LYS A 115 1.71 -22.90 6.71
C LYS A 115 1.13 -22.95 8.13
N LYS A 116 1.51 -22.00 8.99
CA LYS A 116 1.01 -21.91 10.37
C LYS A 116 -0.47 -21.55 10.47
N LEU A 117 -0.97 -20.79 9.50
CA LEU A 117 -2.33 -20.28 9.46
C LEU A 117 -3.26 -21.09 8.53
N ALA A 118 -2.84 -22.29 8.11
CA ALA A 118 -3.60 -23.10 7.15
C ALA A 118 -5.03 -23.42 7.62
N ALA A 119 -5.25 -23.51 8.93
CA ALA A 119 -6.60 -23.69 9.52
C ALA A 119 -7.53 -22.47 9.33
N LEU A 120 -6.98 -21.29 9.02
CA LEU A 120 -7.73 -20.06 8.76
C LEU A 120 -8.11 -19.87 7.28
N GLY A 121 -7.78 -20.82 6.42
CA GLY A 121 -7.96 -20.75 4.97
C GLY A 121 -6.70 -20.30 4.23
N LYS A 122 -6.86 -19.96 2.96
CA LYS A 122 -5.76 -19.57 2.08
C LYS A 122 -5.39 -18.10 2.28
N MET A 123 -4.56 -17.80 3.28
CA MET A 123 -4.20 -16.44 3.70
C MET A 123 -3.46 -15.59 2.65
N ASP A 124 -3.02 -16.16 1.53
CA ASP A 124 -2.42 -15.47 0.37
C ASP A 124 -3.34 -15.43 -0.85
N SER A 125 -4.66 -15.65 -0.66
CA SER A 125 -5.69 -15.47 -1.68
C SER A 125 -6.10 -13.99 -1.80
N SER A 126 -6.75 -13.63 -2.91
CA SER A 126 -7.35 -12.31 -3.10
C SER A 126 -8.49 -11.99 -2.12
N GLU A 127 -9.09 -13.03 -1.51
CA GLU A 127 -10.17 -12.90 -0.54
C GLU A 127 -9.68 -12.71 0.89
N SER A 128 -8.40 -13.02 1.16
CA SER A 128 -7.78 -12.88 2.48
C SER A 128 -6.76 -11.74 2.56
N GLU A 129 -6.11 -11.40 1.45
CA GLU A 129 -5.05 -10.40 1.35
C GLU A 129 -5.54 -9.14 0.65
N TYR A 130 -5.76 -8.06 1.40
CA TYR A 130 -6.22 -6.77 0.89
C TYR A 130 -5.09 -5.75 0.93
N ILE A 131 -4.78 -5.14 -0.20
CA ILE A 131 -3.81 -4.05 -0.28
C ILE A 131 -4.58 -2.74 -0.12
N ILE A 132 -4.24 -1.95 0.89
CA ILE A 132 -5.00 -0.74 1.26
C ILE A 132 -4.30 0.56 0.90
N ALA A 133 -2.99 0.54 0.68
CA ALA A 133 -2.21 1.70 0.24
C ALA A 133 -0.82 1.24 -0.18
N ILE A 134 -0.05 2.13 -0.80
CA ILE A 134 1.37 1.95 -1.08
C ILE A 134 2.16 2.99 -0.29
N ASP A 135 3.18 2.54 0.44
CA ASP A 135 4.11 3.39 1.19
C ASP A 135 5.36 3.63 0.33
N GLY A 136 5.75 4.90 0.17
CA GLY A 136 6.96 5.32 -0.51
C GLY A 136 7.93 5.98 0.46
N LEU A 137 9.21 5.60 0.39
CA LEU A 137 10.27 6.22 1.17
C LEU A 137 11.07 7.19 0.32
N ALA A 138 11.16 8.45 0.74
CA ALA A 138 12.04 9.44 0.14
C ALA A 138 13.39 9.48 0.88
N VAL A 139 14.48 9.34 0.13
CA VAL A 139 15.82 9.70 0.62
C VAL A 139 15.99 11.18 0.37
N ILE A 140 16.34 11.91 1.41
CA ILE A 140 16.38 13.38 1.38
C ILE A 140 17.76 13.91 1.75
N VAL A 141 18.14 15.03 1.11
CA VAL A 141 19.33 15.81 1.40
C VAL A 141 18.98 17.29 1.50
N ASN A 142 19.92 18.11 1.92
CA ASN A 142 19.78 19.56 1.86
C ASN A 142 19.63 20.04 0.39
N LYS A 143 18.86 21.10 0.16
CA LYS A 143 18.65 21.66 -1.22
C LYS A 143 19.95 22.15 -1.89
N THR A 144 20.94 22.56 -1.09
CA THR A 144 22.25 23.00 -1.60
C THR A 144 23.15 21.84 -2.01
N ASN A 145 22.83 20.61 -1.61
CA ASN A 145 23.56 19.43 -2.05
C ASN A 145 23.35 19.24 -3.56
N PRO A 146 24.42 19.17 -4.39
CA PRO A 146 24.30 19.04 -5.84
C PRO A 146 23.87 17.64 -6.31
N LEU A 147 23.86 16.64 -5.41
CA LEU A 147 23.43 15.28 -5.76
C LEU A 147 21.94 15.27 -6.10
N ARG A 148 21.57 14.64 -7.22
CA ARG A 148 20.18 14.51 -7.68
C ARG A 148 19.70 13.07 -7.69
N GLN A 149 20.66 12.14 -7.74
CA GLN A 149 20.38 10.70 -7.79
C GLN A 149 21.46 9.90 -7.08
N ILE A 150 21.12 8.71 -6.62
CA ILE A 150 22.07 7.80 -5.98
C ILE A 150 21.70 6.34 -6.27
N ASP A 151 22.73 5.49 -6.46
CA ASP A 151 22.54 4.04 -6.54
C ASP A 151 22.26 3.45 -5.15
N LYS A 152 21.38 2.48 -5.07
CA LYS A 152 20.94 1.81 -3.83
C LYS A 152 22.09 1.19 -3.02
N ASN A 153 23.16 0.69 -3.68
CA ASN A 153 24.30 0.14 -2.95
C ASN A 153 25.13 1.26 -2.32
N LYS A 154 25.35 2.39 -3.01
CA LYS A 154 25.98 3.57 -2.44
C LYS A 154 25.17 4.11 -1.26
N LEU A 155 23.84 4.14 -1.40
CA LEU A 155 22.94 4.52 -0.30
C LEU A 155 23.12 3.60 0.92
N LYS A 156 23.16 2.28 0.71
CA LYS A 156 23.45 1.30 1.77
C LYS A 156 24.79 1.57 2.42
N ASP A 157 25.85 1.87 1.64
CA ASP A 157 27.19 2.09 2.16
C ASP A 157 27.29 3.40 2.97
N ILE A 158 26.53 4.45 2.63
CA ILE A 158 26.38 5.66 3.45
C ILE A 158 25.72 5.31 4.79
N PHE A 159 24.54 4.71 4.76
CA PHE A 159 23.78 4.44 5.97
C PHE A 159 24.39 3.35 6.85
N SER A 160 25.28 2.53 6.34
CA SER A 160 26.11 1.60 7.13
C SER A 160 27.38 2.24 7.69
N GLY A 161 27.73 3.44 7.24
CA GLY A 161 28.94 4.15 7.66
C GLY A 161 30.21 3.71 6.97
N LYS A 162 30.12 3.00 5.84
CA LYS A 162 31.27 2.69 4.98
C LYS A 162 31.73 3.94 4.21
N ILE A 163 30.80 4.64 3.56
CA ILE A 163 31.01 5.94 2.94
C ILE A 163 30.73 7.01 4.00
N LYS A 164 31.70 7.85 4.30
CA LYS A 164 31.62 8.84 5.37
C LYS A 164 31.74 10.27 4.89
N ASN A 165 32.25 10.50 3.68
CA ASN A 165 32.46 11.82 3.13
C ASN A 165 31.76 11.95 1.77
N TRP A 166 31.20 13.10 1.51
CA TRP A 166 30.56 13.41 0.24
C TRP A 166 31.53 13.34 -0.95
N SER A 167 32.82 13.61 -0.73
CA SER A 167 33.87 13.50 -1.76
C SER A 167 34.06 12.09 -2.32
N GLU A 168 33.60 11.06 -1.64
CA GLU A 168 33.60 9.68 -2.15
C GLU A 168 32.50 9.43 -3.22
N LEU A 169 31.59 10.38 -3.38
CA LEU A 169 30.47 10.29 -4.32
C LEU A 169 30.55 11.27 -5.49
N GLY A 170 31.47 12.24 -5.42
CA GLY A 170 31.64 13.28 -6.43
C GLY A 170 32.35 14.52 -5.90
N PRO A 171 32.35 15.63 -6.63
CA PRO A 171 33.03 16.87 -6.26
C PRO A 171 32.26 17.63 -5.16
N ILE A 172 31.85 16.95 -4.09
CA ILE A 172 31.12 17.51 -2.94
C ILE A 172 32.00 17.37 -1.72
N LYS A 173 32.15 18.45 -0.93
CA LYS A 173 32.98 18.45 0.27
C LYS A 173 32.14 18.20 1.53
N GLY A 174 32.78 17.67 2.56
CA GLY A 174 32.22 17.54 3.89
C GLY A 174 31.93 16.11 4.31
N ARG A 175 31.87 15.92 5.64
CA ARG A 175 31.51 14.64 6.23
C ARG A 175 29.99 14.44 6.17
N ILE A 176 29.54 13.25 5.81
CA ILE A 176 28.11 12.92 5.73
C ILE A 176 27.53 12.80 7.14
N ASN A 177 26.48 13.56 7.42
CA ASN A 177 25.68 13.45 8.65
C ASN A 177 24.42 12.63 8.35
N VAL A 178 24.29 11.47 8.99
CA VAL A 178 23.19 10.53 8.75
C VAL A 178 22.05 10.78 9.72
N TYR A 179 20.85 10.95 9.19
CA TYR A 179 19.60 11.15 9.90
C TYR A 179 18.67 9.97 9.67
N ALA A 180 18.19 9.33 10.72
CA ALA A 180 17.36 8.13 10.63
C ALA A 180 16.20 8.17 11.61
N ARG A 181 15.11 7.48 11.28
CA ARG A 181 14.01 7.24 12.21
C ARG A 181 14.45 6.27 13.31
N ASP A 182 13.77 6.29 14.43
CA ASP A 182 14.00 5.39 15.57
C ASP A 182 13.67 3.92 15.27
N ASP A 183 13.98 3.02 16.21
CA ASP A 183 13.81 1.58 16.00
C ASP A 183 12.34 1.13 16.01
N LYS A 184 11.44 1.92 16.59
CA LYS A 184 9.99 1.65 16.60
C LYS A 184 9.30 2.09 15.29
N SER A 185 9.98 2.90 14.48
CA SER A 185 9.43 3.47 13.27
C SER A 185 9.22 2.44 12.16
N GLY A 186 7.98 2.33 11.66
CA GLY A 186 7.69 1.54 10.46
C GLY A 186 8.44 2.03 9.21
N THR A 187 8.76 3.33 9.13
CA THR A 187 9.59 3.92 8.08
C THR A 187 11.03 3.40 8.16
N TYR A 188 11.59 3.28 9.36
CA TYR A 188 12.92 2.67 9.55
C TYR A 188 12.91 1.17 9.23
N ASP A 189 11.89 0.43 9.66
CA ASP A 189 11.77 -1.00 9.32
C ASP A 189 11.72 -1.22 7.80
N THR A 190 11.01 -0.35 7.06
CA THR A 190 11.01 -0.36 5.60
C THR A 190 12.39 -0.11 5.03
N PHE A 191 13.04 0.98 5.46
CA PHE A 191 14.38 1.35 4.98
C PHE A 191 15.40 0.22 5.27
N LYS A 192 15.38 -0.33 6.47
CA LYS A 192 16.22 -1.47 6.86
C LYS A 192 16.01 -2.68 5.95
N ASN A 193 14.77 -3.01 5.62
CA ASN A 193 14.46 -4.16 4.78
C ASN A 193 14.80 -3.94 3.30
N LEU A 194 14.55 -2.74 2.77
CA LEU A 194 14.74 -2.43 1.34
C LEU A 194 16.19 -2.03 1.00
N VAL A 195 16.91 -1.36 1.92
CA VAL A 195 18.24 -0.80 1.67
C VAL A 195 19.34 -1.53 2.43
N LEU A 196 19.27 -1.58 3.76
CA LEU A 196 20.36 -2.14 4.58
C LEU A 196 20.43 -3.66 4.53
N SER A 197 19.32 -4.35 4.35
CA SER A 197 19.17 -5.78 4.49
C SER A 197 19.34 -6.28 5.94
N LYS A 198 19.07 -7.57 6.19
CA LYS A 198 19.14 -8.14 7.56
C LYS A 198 20.55 -8.21 8.15
N LYS A 199 21.59 -8.15 7.29
CA LYS A 199 22.99 -8.37 7.69
C LYS A 199 23.77 -7.07 7.91
N VAL A 200 23.19 -5.91 7.58
CA VAL A 200 23.88 -4.61 7.65
C VAL A 200 23.15 -3.73 8.66
N ALA A 201 23.88 -3.27 9.66
CA ALA A 201 23.38 -2.36 10.67
C ALA A 201 23.50 -0.90 10.20
N LEU A 202 22.59 -0.05 10.70
CA LEU A 202 22.70 1.40 10.58
C LEU A 202 23.96 1.87 11.34
N THR A 203 24.65 2.88 10.79
CA THR A 203 25.82 3.47 11.47
C THR A 203 25.44 4.00 12.87
N ARG A 204 26.35 3.78 13.83
CA ARG A 204 26.17 4.25 15.21
C ARG A 204 26.17 5.79 15.34
N THR A 205 26.69 6.49 14.34
CA THR A 205 26.74 7.96 14.30
C THR A 205 25.45 8.59 13.79
N ALA A 206 24.45 7.78 13.36
CA ALA A 206 23.18 8.29 12.88
C ALA A 206 22.38 8.98 14.01
N ARG A 207 21.91 10.19 13.73
CA ARG A 207 20.96 10.89 14.61
C ARG A 207 19.58 10.25 14.45
N ARG A 208 18.94 9.89 15.57
CA ARG A 208 17.67 9.15 15.58
C ARG A 208 16.50 10.07 15.94
N TYR A 209 15.39 9.90 15.19
CA TYR A 209 14.21 10.77 15.30
C TYR A 209 12.94 9.96 15.40
N GLU A 210 12.04 10.36 16.28
CA GLU A 210 10.68 9.84 16.37
C GLU A 210 9.77 10.50 15.29
N SER A 211 10.02 11.77 14.97
CA SER A 211 9.23 12.55 14.02
C SER A 211 9.85 12.60 12.62
N ASN A 212 9.09 12.23 11.57
CA ASN A 212 9.49 12.44 10.18
C ASN A 212 9.67 13.93 9.86
N ALA A 213 8.77 14.79 10.36
CA ALA A 213 8.80 16.22 10.09
C ALA A 213 10.09 16.85 10.64
N ARG A 214 10.42 16.59 11.92
CA ARG A 214 11.64 17.09 12.54
C ARG A 214 12.91 16.59 11.86
N LEU A 215 12.94 15.29 11.49
CA LEU A 215 14.06 14.74 10.72
C LEU A 215 14.27 15.50 9.41
N SER A 216 13.20 15.73 8.65
CA SER A 216 13.25 16.44 7.38
C SER A 216 13.69 17.90 7.56
N ASP A 217 13.17 18.59 8.59
CA ASP A 217 13.54 19.97 8.90
C ASP A 217 15.03 20.08 9.23
N ASP A 218 15.56 19.20 10.09
CA ASP A 218 16.99 19.20 10.46
C ASP A 218 17.89 18.87 9.25
N VAL A 219 17.49 17.92 8.36
CA VAL A 219 18.20 17.66 7.11
C VAL A 219 18.18 18.89 6.18
N SER A 220 17.07 19.63 6.14
CA SER A 220 16.95 20.82 5.30
C SER A 220 17.88 21.97 5.74
N GLN A 221 18.32 21.95 6.99
CA GLN A 221 19.23 22.96 7.58
C GLN A 221 20.71 22.51 7.58
N ASP A 222 20.99 21.21 7.38
CA ASP A 222 22.35 20.68 7.37
C ASP A 222 22.84 20.44 5.93
N PRO A 223 23.77 21.27 5.38
CA PRO A 223 24.33 21.08 4.04
C PRO A 223 24.94 19.70 3.79
N ASN A 224 25.39 19.02 4.87
CA ASN A 224 26.00 17.70 4.82
C ASN A 224 25.04 16.57 5.22
N GLY A 225 23.77 16.90 5.46
CA GLY A 225 22.75 15.97 5.92
C GLY A 225 22.23 15.03 4.81
N ILE A 226 22.02 13.77 5.18
CA ILE A 226 21.23 12.81 4.43
C ILE A 226 20.29 12.06 5.36
N GLY A 227 19.05 11.88 4.97
CA GLY A 227 18.05 11.16 5.76
C GLY A 227 17.05 10.41 4.91
N PHE A 228 16.09 9.75 5.55
CA PHE A 228 14.95 9.14 4.87
C PHE A 228 13.66 9.38 5.66
N VAL A 229 12.57 9.64 4.94
CA VAL A 229 11.25 9.93 5.47
C VAL A 229 10.16 9.28 4.60
N GLY A 230 8.93 9.22 5.09
CA GLY A 230 7.78 8.94 4.24
C GLY A 230 7.57 10.06 3.20
N LEU A 231 6.99 9.71 2.06
CA LEU A 231 6.83 10.61 0.90
C LEU A 231 6.22 11.97 1.27
N ALA A 232 5.20 11.99 2.13
CA ALA A 232 4.51 13.21 2.58
C ALA A 232 5.40 14.16 3.42
N TYR A 233 6.59 13.73 3.83
CA TYR A 233 7.46 14.47 4.75
C TYR A 233 8.76 14.99 4.11
N ILE A 234 8.82 15.10 2.79
CA ILE A 234 9.99 15.70 2.10
C ILE A 234 10.18 17.17 2.52
N ARG A 235 9.07 17.91 2.69
CA ARG A 235 9.02 19.31 3.18
C ARG A 235 10.02 20.23 2.46
N ASN A 236 10.92 20.85 3.23
CA ASN A 236 11.94 21.77 2.72
C ASN A 236 13.24 21.09 2.25
N SER A 237 13.36 19.78 2.42
CA SER A 237 14.47 18.98 1.91
C SER A 237 14.35 18.70 0.42
N GLN A 238 15.39 18.14 -0.19
CA GLN A 238 15.40 17.67 -1.57
C GLN A 238 15.41 16.15 -1.59
N ALA A 239 14.46 15.54 -2.29
CA ALA A 239 14.47 14.10 -2.53
C ALA A 239 15.48 13.73 -3.62
N LEU A 240 16.11 12.57 -3.48
CA LEU A 240 16.99 11.95 -4.47
C LEU A 240 16.24 10.92 -5.30
N ALA A 241 16.53 10.88 -6.59
CA ALA A 241 16.16 9.76 -7.43
C ALA A 241 17.01 8.53 -7.06
N ILE A 242 16.42 7.35 -7.00
CA ILE A 242 17.13 6.12 -6.63
C ILE A 242 17.20 5.18 -7.82
N SER A 243 18.43 4.73 -8.15
CA SER A 243 18.66 3.68 -9.14
C SER A 243 19.03 2.35 -8.48
N GLU A 244 18.90 1.27 -9.23
CA GLU A 244 19.40 -0.06 -8.86
C GLU A 244 20.10 -0.68 -10.08
N GLY A 245 21.42 -0.75 -10.03
CA GLY A 245 22.24 -1.24 -11.15
C GLY A 245 22.14 -0.32 -12.36
N SER A 246 21.82 -0.89 -13.54
CA SER A 246 21.71 -0.15 -14.81
C SER A 246 20.32 0.46 -15.05
N ALA A 247 19.36 0.27 -14.13
CA ALA A 247 18.04 0.84 -14.30
C ALA A 247 18.03 2.36 -14.10
N LEU A 248 17.07 3.03 -14.72
CA LEU A 248 16.88 4.46 -14.56
C LEU A 248 16.69 4.83 -13.09
N ALA A 249 17.25 5.97 -12.69
CA ALA A 249 16.97 6.53 -11.38
C ALA A 249 15.57 7.13 -11.37
N LEU A 250 14.73 6.67 -10.43
CA LEU A 250 13.36 7.14 -10.28
C LEU A 250 13.22 8.01 -9.03
N TYR A 251 12.49 9.11 -9.14
CA TYR A 251 12.10 9.95 -8.00
C TYR A 251 10.98 9.30 -7.20
N PRO A 252 10.90 9.58 -5.87
CA PRO A 252 9.79 9.16 -5.03
C PRO A 252 8.56 10.06 -5.25
N ASP A 253 8.07 10.13 -6.47
CA ASP A 253 6.81 10.79 -6.77
C ASP A 253 5.62 9.83 -6.64
N GLU A 254 4.41 10.39 -6.57
CA GLU A 254 3.19 9.62 -6.39
C GLU A 254 3.00 8.59 -7.50
N PHE A 255 3.28 8.94 -8.75
CA PHE A 255 3.15 8.03 -9.88
C PHE A 255 4.12 6.84 -9.78
N ASN A 256 5.42 7.09 -9.56
CA ASN A 256 6.42 6.03 -9.49
C ASN A 256 6.20 5.10 -8.28
N VAL A 257 5.63 5.63 -7.20
CA VAL A 257 5.23 4.84 -6.01
C VAL A 257 3.95 4.06 -6.29
N ALA A 258 2.92 4.66 -6.90
CA ALA A 258 1.65 4.00 -7.24
C ALA A 258 1.85 2.82 -8.20
N THR A 259 2.68 2.99 -9.22
CA THR A 259 3.06 1.93 -10.16
C THR A 259 4.01 0.90 -9.57
N GLU A 260 4.56 1.15 -8.36
CA GLU A 260 5.61 0.35 -7.71
C GLU A 260 6.90 0.26 -8.54
N ASP A 261 7.13 1.17 -9.48
CA ASP A 261 8.38 1.25 -10.23
C ASP A 261 9.50 1.82 -9.36
N TYR A 262 9.17 2.72 -8.42
CA TYR A 262 10.10 3.22 -7.42
C TYR A 262 10.56 2.12 -6.46
N ILE A 263 11.87 1.91 -6.35
CA ILE A 263 12.42 0.74 -5.63
C ILE A 263 12.27 0.77 -4.11
N LEU A 264 12.02 1.95 -3.52
CA LEU A 264 11.76 2.09 -2.09
C LEU A 264 10.26 2.22 -1.78
N SER A 265 9.42 1.59 -2.58
CA SER A 265 7.98 1.42 -2.33
C SER A 265 7.66 0.06 -1.74
N ARG A 266 6.59 -0.01 -0.95
CA ARG A 266 6.03 -1.26 -0.41
C ARG A 266 4.51 -1.18 -0.29
N ARG A 267 3.87 -2.34 -0.40
CA ARG A 267 2.43 -2.49 -0.19
C ARG A 267 2.10 -2.54 1.30
N LEU A 268 0.99 -1.92 1.67
CA LEU A 268 0.38 -2.03 3.00
C LEU A 268 -0.86 -2.91 2.91
N PHE A 269 -0.99 -3.84 3.85
CA PHE A 269 -1.96 -4.93 3.78
C PHE A 269 -2.87 -4.96 5.00
N LEU A 270 -4.13 -5.35 4.77
CA LEU A 270 -4.98 -5.98 5.76
C LEU A 270 -5.19 -7.46 5.40
N TYR A 271 -5.16 -8.31 6.39
CA TYR A 271 -5.40 -9.75 6.26
C TYR A 271 -6.64 -10.13 7.05
N VAL A 272 -7.60 -10.77 6.39
CA VAL A 272 -8.81 -11.34 7.02
C VAL A 272 -8.83 -12.82 6.72
N PRO A 273 -8.95 -13.70 7.74
CA PRO A 273 -9.10 -15.13 7.50
C PRO A 273 -10.27 -15.43 6.56
N GLU A 274 -10.09 -16.35 5.63
CA GLU A 274 -11.13 -16.76 4.68
C GLU A 274 -12.38 -17.33 5.38
N ASN A 275 -12.16 -18.01 6.50
CA ASN A 275 -13.22 -18.54 7.35
C ASN A 275 -13.71 -17.57 8.44
N ASN A 276 -13.31 -16.31 8.40
CA ASN A 276 -13.74 -15.30 9.36
C ASN A 276 -15.24 -15.01 9.21
N ARG A 277 -15.99 -15.26 10.28
CA ARG A 277 -17.45 -15.00 10.34
C ARG A 277 -17.80 -13.61 10.85
N HIS A 278 -16.81 -12.78 11.16
CA HIS A 278 -17.03 -11.43 11.67
C HIS A 278 -17.39 -10.49 10.52
N ALA A 279 -18.68 -10.23 10.32
CA ALA A 279 -19.17 -9.40 9.21
C ALA A 279 -18.51 -8.01 9.14
N LEU A 280 -18.19 -7.42 10.30
CA LEU A 280 -17.53 -6.11 10.39
C LEU A 280 -16.10 -6.13 9.84
N ALA A 281 -15.38 -7.25 9.94
CA ALA A 281 -14.02 -7.35 9.40
C ALA A 281 -14.02 -7.18 7.88
N LYS A 282 -14.94 -7.86 7.17
CA LYS A 282 -15.10 -7.75 5.73
C LYS A 282 -15.53 -6.33 5.32
N SER A 283 -16.55 -5.79 5.97
CA SER A 283 -17.03 -4.42 5.74
C SER A 283 -15.91 -3.37 5.91
N PHE A 284 -15.08 -3.49 6.94
CA PHE A 284 -13.97 -2.58 7.18
C PHE A 284 -12.90 -2.65 6.08
N VAL A 285 -12.52 -3.84 5.61
CA VAL A 285 -11.51 -3.96 4.56
C VAL A 285 -12.04 -3.49 3.20
N GLU A 286 -13.32 -3.73 2.90
CA GLU A 286 -14.01 -3.19 1.71
C GLU A 286 -14.05 -1.66 1.75
N PHE A 287 -14.43 -1.07 2.89
CA PHE A 287 -14.37 0.39 3.08
C PHE A 287 -12.95 0.93 2.88
N SER A 288 -11.92 0.24 3.40
CA SER A 288 -10.52 0.66 3.25
C SER A 288 -10.09 0.71 1.78
N GLY A 289 -10.63 -0.15 0.91
CA GLY A 289 -10.43 -0.14 -0.55
C GLY A 289 -11.33 0.83 -1.30
N SER A 290 -12.39 1.35 -0.69
CA SER A 290 -13.33 2.27 -1.31
C SER A 290 -12.72 3.62 -1.64
N ARG A 291 -13.41 4.45 -2.45
CA ARG A 291 -12.97 5.81 -2.76
C ARG A 291 -12.71 6.64 -1.49
N LYS A 292 -13.62 6.60 -0.51
CA LYS A 292 -13.46 7.33 0.76
C LYS A 292 -12.27 6.81 1.58
N GLY A 293 -12.10 5.49 1.67
CA GLY A 293 -10.94 4.89 2.35
C GLY A 293 -9.62 5.28 1.69
N GLN A 294 -9.57 5.34 0.37
CA GLN A 294 -8.39 5.73 -0.39
C GLN A 294 -8.09 7.25 -0.28
N GLU A 295 -9.10 8.10 -0.18
CA GLU A 295 -8.94 9.53 0.13
C GLU A 295 -8.34 9.72 1.55
N ILE A 296 -8.74 8.89 2.51
CA ILE A 296 -8.14 8.88 3.86
C ILE A 296 -6.68 8.44 3.80
N ALA A 297 -6.36 7.40 3.04
CA ALA A 297 -4.97 6.93 2.86
C ALA A 297 -4.08 8.03 2.29
N ALA A 298 -4.55 8.76 1.27
CA ALA A 298 -3.84 9.89 0.68
C ALA A 298 -3.64 11.04 1.69
N LYS A 299 -4.67 11.41 2.47
CA LYS A 299 -4.58 12.44 3.52
C LYS A 299 -3.61 12.07 4.66
N VAL A 300 -3.38 10.79 4.90
CA VAL A 300 -2.37 10.31 5.87
C VAL A 300 -0.95 10.45 5.30
N GLY A 301 -0.81 10.52 3.98
CA GLY A 301 0.47 10.63 3.27
C GLY A 301 0.96 9.33 2.65
N PHE A 302 0.11 8.33 2.54
CA PHE A 302 0.35 7.14 1.73
C PHE A 302 -0.16 7.36 0.31
N VAL A 303 0.38 6.60 -0.64
CA VAL A 303 -0.11 6.64 -2.01
C VAL A 303 -1.36 5.75 -2.11
N SER A 304 -2.45 6.38 -2.52
CA SER A 304 -3.73 5.71 -2.74
C SER A 304 -3.67 4.79 -3.97
N GLN A 305 -4.60 3.86 -4.05
CA GLN A 305 -4.72 2.97 -5.19
C GLN A 305 -5.75 3.48 -6.22
N GLN A 306 -6.17 4.74 -6.13
CA GLN A 306 -7.01 5.37 -7.17
C GLN A 306 -6.24 5.43 -8.49
N VAL A 307 -6.93 5.11 -9.58
CA VAL A 307 -6.34 5.18 -10.92
C VAL A 307 -6.36 6.62 -11.39
N ILE A 308 -5.17 7.16 -11.66
CA ILE A 308 -4.96 8.53 -12.12
C ILE A 308 -4.16 8.48 -13.43
N ALA A 309 -4.51 9.32 -14.38
CA ALA A 309 -3.79 9.47 -15.65
C ALA A 309 -2.74 10.58 -15.54
N TYR A 310 -1.50 10.25 -15.83
CA TYR A 310 -0.34 11.16 -15.75
C TYR A 310 0.24 11.40 -17.15
N ASP A 311 0.54 12.66 -17.44
CA ASP A 311 1.40 13.01 -18.55
C ASP A 311 2.83 12.57 -18.23
N LYS A 312 3.41 11.73 -19.07
CA LYS A 312 4.78 11.25 -18.91
C LYS A 312 5.61 11.64 -20.11
N PRO A 313 6.80 12.21 -19.90
CA PRO A 313 7.70 12.51 -21.02
C PRO A 313 8.08 11.20 -21.72
N PRO A 314 8.32 11.26 -23.05
CA PRO A 314 8.80 10.10 -23.80
C PRO A 314 10.10 9.55 -23.19
N VAL A 315 10.20 8.23 -23.07
CA VAL A 315 11.43 7.58 -22.59
C VAL A 315 12.46 7.66 -23.72
N ILE A 316 13.59 8.31 -23.49
CA ILE A 316 14.59 8.66 -24.52
C ILE A 316 15.02 7.44 -25.33
N ASN A 317 15.31 6.31 -24.67
CA ASN A 317 15.80 5.07 -25.30
C ASN A 317 14.69 4.07 -25.60
N ALA A 318 13.43 4.50 -25.65
CA ALA A 318 12.32 3.61 -25.98
C ALA A 318 12.33 3.27 -27.48
N PRO A 319 11.84 2.08 -27.88
CA PRO A 319 11.57 1.75 -29.28
C PRO A 319 10.70 2.82 -29.94
N GLU A 320 10.99 3.12 -31.22
CA GLU A 320 10.28 4.19 -31.94
C GLU A 320 8.77 3.95 -32.01
N GLU A 321 8.34 2.68 -32.14
CA GLU A 321 6.92 2.34 -32.11
C GLU A 321 6.28 2.71 -30.76
N PHE A 322 6.98 2.44 -29.63
CA PHE A 322 6.49 2.79 -28.31
C PHE A 322 6.36 4.31 -28.15
N LYS A 323 7.36 5.07 -28.59
CA LYS A 323 7.33 6.54 -28.57
C LYS A 323 6.15 7.08 -29.37
N LYS A 324 5.92 6.53 -30.58
CA LYS A 324 4.80 6.93 -31.45
C LYS A 324 3.44 6.71 -30.78
N PHE A 325 3.26 5.62 -30.03
CA PHE A 325 1.99 5.36 -29.35
C PHE A 325 1.80 6.18 -28.08
N THR A 326 2.88 6.59 -27.42
CA THR A 326 2.82 7.24 -26.10
C THR A 326 2.97 8.75 -26.11
N ILE A 327 3.32 9.35 -27.25
CA ILE A 327 3.64 10.80 -27.36
C ILE A 327 2.48 11.70 -26.93
N ASN A 328 1.24 11.32 -27.23
CA ASN A 328 0.03 12.06 -26.88
C ASN A 328 -0.88 11.27 -25.93
N ALA A 329 -0.31 10.31 -25.21
CA ALA A 329 -1.06 9.45 -24.30
C ALA A 329 -0.64 9.71 -22.86
N LYS A 330 -1.59 9.45 -21.94
CA LYS A 330 -1.35 9.50 -20.50
C LYS A 330 -1.18 8.09 -19.95
N ARG A 331 -0.17 7.89 -19.10
CA ARG A 331 0.04 6.63 -18.42
C ARG A 331 -0.79 6.57 -17.14
N LEU A 332 -1.53 5.47 -16.94
CA LEU A 332 -2.29 5.27 -15.71
C LEU A 332 -1.36 4.85 -14.56
N SER A 333 -1.73 5.25 -13.34
CA SER A 333 -0.97 5.04 -12.11
C SER A 333 -1.01 3.60 -11.57
N LEU A 334 -1.03 2.62 -12.47
CA LEU A 334 -1.02 1.20 -12.12
C LEU A 334 -0.15 0.39 -13.09
N ASN A 335 0.42 -0.69 -12.58
CA ASN A 335 1.06 -1.73 -13.37
C ASN A 335 0.44 -3.08 -13.03
N ILE A 336 -0.05 -3.80 -14.02
CA ILE A 336 -0.56 -5.15 -13.84
C ILE A 336 0.63 -6.10 -13.83
N ARG A 337 0.83 -6.84 -12.72
CA ARG A 337 2.02 -7.66 -12.50
C ARG A 337 1.71 -9.15 -12.56
N PHE A 338 2.75 -9.94 -12.89
CA PHE A 338 2.62 -11.36 -13.18
C PHE A 338 3.59 -12.20 -12.35
N ARG A 339 3.22 -13.45 -12.12
CA ARG A 339 4.12 -14.46 -11.56
C ARG A 339 5.20 -14.85 -12.57
N LYS A 340 6.36 -15.31 -12.07
CA LYS A 340 7.51 -15.67 -12.90
C LYS A 340 7.14 -16.71 -13.97
N GLY A 341 7.47 -16.43 -15.23
CA GLY A 341 7.24 -17.31 -16.39
C GLY A 341 5.77 -17.60 -16.71
N MET A 342 4.84 -16.82 -16.19
CA MET A 342 3.40 -17.05 -16.31
C MET A 342 2.66 -15.81 -16.75
N THR A 343 1.44 -16.02 -17.25
CA THR A 343 0.42 -14.98 -17.51
C THR A 343 -0.60 -14.88 -16.36
N ILE A 344 -0.31 -15.51 -15.20
CA ILE A 344 -1.16 -15.48 -14.01
C ILE A 344 -0.94 -14.17 -13.26
N LEU A 345 -2.01 -13.44 -13.02
CA LEU A 345 -2.04 -12.19 -12.26
C LEU A 345 -1.72 -12.44 -10.78
N ASP A 346 -1.03 -11.52 -10.11
CA ASP A 346 -0.94 -11.52 -8.66
C ASP A 346 -2.22 -10.95 -8.03
N ASN A 347 -2.38 -11.03 -6.71
CA ASN A 347 -3.61 -10.57 -6.04
C ASN A 347 -3.87 -9.07 -6.26
N LYS A 348 -2.81 -8.24 -6.28
CA LYS A 348 -2.95 -6.81 -6.57
C LYS A 348 -3.45 -6.59 -8.01
N ALA A 349 -2.87 -7.33 -8.96
CA ALA A 349 -3.21 -7.19 -10.38
C ALA A 349 -4.68 -7.54 -10.65
N LEU A 350 -5.28 -8.49 -9.92
CA LEU A 350 -6.71 -8.76 -10.00
C LEU A 350 -7.53 -7.53 -9.62
N HIS A 351 -7.23 -6.93 -8.47
CA HIS A 351 -7.89 -5.71 -8.03
C HIS A 351 -7.53 -4.48 -8.89
N ASP A 352 -6.32 -4.43 -9.47
CA ASP A 352 -5.94 -3.36 -10.42
C ASP A 352 -6.79 -3.40 -11.68
N VAL A 353 -7.11 -4.59 -12.19
CA VAL A 353 -8.01 -4.74 -13.34
C VAL A 353 -9.43 -4.26 -12.99
N GLU A 354 -9.95 -4.59 -11.79
CA GLU A 354 -11.24 -4.09 -11.31
C GLU A 354 -11.25 -2.55 -11.22
N ARG A 355 -10.19 -1.95 -10.66
CA ARG A 355 -10.02 -0.50 -10.58
C ARG A 355 -9.92 0.16 -11.96
N LEU A 356 -9.20 -0.47 -12.90
CA LEU A 356 -9.12 -0.02 -14.27
C LEU A 356 -10.50 -0.03 -14.95
N ILE A 357 -11.28 -1.10 -14.77
CA ILE A 357 -12.66 -1.18 -15.28
C ILE A 357 -13.51 -0.05 -14.68
N GLY A 358 -13.41 0.17 -13.36
CA GLY A 358 -14.10 1.27 -12.68
C GLY A 358 -13.70 2.64 -13.23
N TYR A 359 -12.41 2.87 -13.47
CA TYR A 359 -11.89 4.10 -14.07
C TYR A 359 -12.44 4.35 -15.48
N MET A 360 -12.40 3.34 -16.33
CA MET A 360 -12.87 3.46 -17.73
C MET A 360 -14.38 3.65 -17.83
N LYS A 361 -15.17 3.19 -16.85
CA LYS A 361 -16.63 3.38 -16.80
C LYS A 361 -17.07 4.75 -16.31
N GLN A 362 -16.17 5.58 -15.74
CA GLN A 362 -16.50 6.94 -15.34
C GLN A 362 -16.86 7.78 -16.59
N PRO A 363 -17.88 8.64 -16.53
CA PRO A 363 -18.35 9.43 -17.68
C PRO A 363 -17.23 10.17 -18.43
N GLU A 364 -16.30 10.78 -17.69
CA GLU A 364 -15.16 11.52 -18.22
C GLU A 364 -14.10 10.65 -18.92
N ASN A 365 -14.16 9.34 -18.75
CA ASN A 365 -13.18 8.39 -19.31
C ASN A 365 -13.76 7.50 -20.42
N GLN A 366 -15.08 7.50 -20.64
CA GLN A 366 -15.74 6.63 -21.63
C GLN A 366 -15.28 6.88 -23.08
N GLN A 367 -14.83 8.09 -23.39
CA GLN A 367 -14.30 8.44 -24.71
C GLN A 367 -12.81 8.14 -24.87
N LYS A 368 -12.12 7.74 -23.81
CA LYS A 368 -10.70 7.42 -23.88
C LYS A 368 -10.45 6.07 -24.51
N ARG A 369 -9.38 5.99 -25.29
CA ARG A 369 -8.90 4.75 -25.92
C ARG A 369 -7.80 4.14 -25.08
N LEU A 370 -7.95 2.86 -24.75
CA LEU A 370 -7.04 2.12 -23.88
C LEU A 370 -5.95 1.42 -24.69
N MET A 371 -4.72 1.45 -24.20
CA MET A 371 -3.57 0.75 -24.77
C MET A 371 -2.86 -0.05 -23.67
N LEU A 372 -2.37 -1.24 -24.01
CA LEU A 372 -1.69 -2.16 -23.12
C LEU A 372 -0.31 -2.52 -23.67
N PHE A 373 0.73 -2.30 -22.85
CA PHE A 373 2.11 -2.59 -23.22
C PHE A 373 2.75 -3.55 -22.21
N GLY A 374 3.05 -4.76 -22.68
CA GLY A 374 3.60 -5.84 -21.88
C GLY A 374 5.12 -5.86 -21.86
N PHE A 375 5.70 -6.26 -20.71
CA PHE A 375 7.14 -6.40 -20.49
C PHE A 375 7.46 -7.68 -19.73
N ALA A 376 8.65 -8.21 -19.99
CA ALA A 376 9.21 -9.39 -19.35
C ALA A 376 10.49 -9.03 -18.56
N ASP A 377 10.89 -9.85 -17.59
CA ASP A 377 12.21 -9.73 -16.98
C ASP A 377 13.24 -10.60 -17.74
N ALA A 378 14.53 -10.34 -17.49
CA ALA A 378 15.62 -10.96 -18.22
C ALA A 378 15.94 -12.39 -17.77
N ASP A 379 15.25 -12.95 -16.75
CA ASP A 379 15.61 -14.25 -16.12
C ASP A 379 14.42 -15.25 -16.07
N GLU A 380 13.29 -14.90 -16.67
CA GLU A 380 12.12 -15.78 -16.60
C GLU A 380 11.99 -16.72 -17.80
N VAL A 381 12.46 -16.31 -18.95
CA VAL A 381 12.51 -17.09 -20.20
C VAL A 381 13.76 -16.72 -20.97
N ILE A 382 14.14 -17.58 -21.93
CA ILE A 382 15.25 -17.27 -22.84
C ILE A 382 14.94 -16.01 -23.67
N PRO A 383 15.96 -15.20 -24.02
CA PRO A 383 15.73 -13.84 -24.56
C PRO A 383 14.77 -13.78 -25.75
N TYR A 384 14.83 -14.70 -26.70
CA TYR A 384 13.95 -14.69 -27.88
C TYR A 384 12.47 -15.00 -27.54
N MET A 385 12.17 -15.65 -26.41
CA MET A 385 10.80 -15.89 -25.95
C MET A 385 10.23 -14.74 -25.11
N SER A 386 11.04 -13.79 -24.72
CA SER A 386 10.61 -12.67 -23.85
C SER A 386 9.59 -11.77 -24.55
N LEU A 387 9.74 -11.59 -25.85
CA LEU A 387 8.77 -10.83 -26.66
C LEU A 387 7.41 -11.54 -26.67
N SER A 388 7.37 -12.84 -26.95
CA SER A 388 6.12 -13.64 -26.95
C SER A 388 5.44 -13.58 -25.58
N LEU A 389 6.17 -13.84 -24.49
CA LEU A 389 5.63 -13.79 -23.13
C LEU A 389 5.06 -12.41 -22.76
N SER A 390 5.72 -11.33 -23.23
CA SER A 390 5.27 -9.97 -22.97
C SER A 390 3.98 -9.65 -23.76
N ILE A 391 3.82 -10.14 -24.98
CA ILE A 391 2.58 -10.07 -25.78
C ILE A 391 1.47 -10.85 -25.06
N GLU A 392 1.70 -12.12 -24.72
CA GLU A 392 0.72 -12.97 -24.03
C GLU A 392 0.20 -12.36 -22.73
N ARG A 393 1.05 -11.62 -21.99
CA ARG A 393 0.64 -10.88 -20.79
C ARG A 393 -0.31 -9.72 -21.12
N ALA A 394 0.02 -8.96 -22.14
CA ALA A 394 -0.84 -7.86 -22.57
C ALA A 394 -2.17 -8.38 -23.11
N ASP A 395 -2.15 -9.46 -23.89
CA ASP A 395 -3.35 -10.15 -24.40
C ASP A 395 -4.20 -10.70 -23.24
N ARG A 396 -3.58 -11.29 -22.22
CA ARG A 396 -4.30 -11.80 -21.05
C ARG A 396 -5.07 -10.70 -20.31
N VAL A 397 -4.51 -9.51 -20.20
CA VAL A 397 -5.20 -8.35 -19.62
C VAL A 397 -6.33 -7.90 -20.55
N SER A 398 -6.07 -7.83 -21.85
CA SER A 398 -7.08 -7.50 -22.88
C SER A 398 -8.28 -8.44 -22.81
N ASP A 399 -8.06 -9.75 -22.75
CA ASP A 399 -9.13 -10.76 -22.66
C ASP A 399 -10.03 -10.55 -21.44
N VAL A 400 -9.42 -10.19 -20.27
CA VAL A 400 -10.22 -9.90 -19.08
C VAL A 400 -11.04 -8.64 -19.28
N LEU A 401 -10.48 -7.58 -19.86
CA LEU A 401 -11.17 -6.31 -20.09
C LEU A 401 -12.31 -6.45 -21.11
N GLN A 402 -12.13 -7.25 -22.16
CA GLN A 402 -13.16 -7.51 -23.18
C GLN A 402 -14.44 -8.11 -22.59
N ARG A 403 -14.35 -8.93 -21.54
CA ARG A 403 -15.53 -9.47 -20.83
C ARG A 403 -16.38 -8.37 -20.18
N PHE A 404 -15.82 -7.18 -20.00
CA PHE A 404 -16.49 -5.99 -19.48
C PHE A 404 -16.74 -4.92 -20.54
N HIS A 405 -16.66 -5.32 -21.85
CA HIS A 405 -16.86 -4.47 -23.02
C HIS A 405 -15.84 -3.34 -23.16
N LEU A 406 -14.64 -3.53 -22.60
CA LEU A 406 -13.51 -2.63 -22.77
C LEU A 406 -12.53 -3.24 -23.77
N ASN A 407 -12.44 -2.64 -24.96
CA ASN A 407 -11.59 -3.13 -26.04
C ASN A 407 -10.36 -2.23 -26.22
N PRO A 408 -9.17 -2.66 -25.79
CA PRO A 408 -7.96 -1.90 -26.00
C PRO A 408 -7.67 -1.70 -27.50
N VAL A 409 -7.35 -0.47 -27.92
CA VAL A 409 -7.04 -0.17 -29.33
C VAL A 409 -5.62 -0.57 -29.72
N ARG A 410 -4.77 -0.83 -28.75
CA ARG A 410 -3.40 -1.34 -28.94
C ARG A 410 -3.05 -2.32 -27.83
N VAL A 411 -2.52 -3.47 -28.22
CA VAL A 411 -1.96 -4.47 -27.33
C VAL A 411 -0.61 -4.86 -27.93
N ARG A 412 0.50 -4.66 -27.19
CA ARG A 412 1.87 -4.88 -27.67
C ARG A 412 2.75 -5.43 -26.55
N GLY A 413 3.71 -6.25 -26.92
CA GLY A 413 4.79 -6.68 -26.05
C GLY A 413 6.12 -6.06 -26.49
N TYR A 414 6.95 -5.74 -25.52
CA TYR A 414 8.28 -5.17 -25.73
C TYR A 414 9.39 -6.02 -25.10
N GLY A 415 9.10 -7.27 -24.75
CA GLY A 415 10.08 -8.19 -24.19
C GLY A 415 10.78 -7.60 -22.95
N GLN A 416 12.10 -7.58 -22.99
CA GLN A 416 12.96 -7.10 -21.90
C GLN A 416 13.32 -5.59 -22.01
N GLU A 417 12.73 -4.91 -22.97
CA GLU A 417 12.96 -3.46 -23.15
C GLU A 417 12.43 -2.65 -21.97
N LEU A 418 12.99 -1.44 -21.79
CA LEU A 418 12.55 -0.47 -20.80
C LEU A 418 12.44 -1.02 -19.36
N PRO A 419 13.50 -1.66 -18.81
CA PRO A 419 13.47 -2.16 -17.45
C PRO A 419 13.35 -1.01 -16.45
N VAL A 420 12.37 -1.09 -15.54
CA VAL A 420 12.15 -0.10 -14.47
C VAL A 420 13.01 -0.38 -13.24
N SER A 421 13.63 -1.54 -13.16
CA SER A 421 14.52 -1.95 -12.06
C SER A 421 15.55 -2.97 -12.53
N SER A 422 16.57 -3.24 -11.70
CA SER A 422 17.65 -4.16 -12.04
C SER A 422 17.18 -5.61 -12.18
N ASN A 423 17.47 -6.23 -13.32
CA ASN A 423 17.25 -7.68 -13.52
C ASN A 423 18.16 -8.57 -12.67
N LYS A 424 19.22 -8.03 -12.02
CA LYS A 424 20.11 -8.78 -11.13
C LYS A 424 19.48 -9.13 -9.79
N THR A 425 18.43 -8.43 -9.38
CA THR A 425 17.74 -8.67 -8.11
C THR A 425 16.36 -9.31 -8.33
N LEU A 426 15.93 -10.17 -7.42
CA LEU A 426 14.58 -10.76 -7.48
C LEU A 426 13.49 -9.68 -7.46
N GLN A 427 13.66 -8.66 -6.63
CA GLN A 427 12.70 -7.56 -6.51
C GLN A 427 12.63 -6.72 -7.79
N GLY A 428 13.77 -6.46 -8.41
CA GLY A 428 13.82 -5.76 -9.69
C GLY A 428 13.16 -6.55 -10.82
N ARG A 429 13.40 -7.86 -10.89
CA ARG A 429 12.72 -8.73 -11.85
C ARG A 429 11.20 -8.73 -11.67
N ILE A 430 10.71 -8.76 -10.41
CA ILE A 430 9.27 -8.65 -10.13
C ILE A 430 8.70 -7.33 -10.68
N ARG A 431 9.45 -6.23 -10.59
CA ARG A 431 9.02 -4.93 -11.14
C ARG A 431 9.00 -4.91 -12.66
N ASN A 432 9.94 -5.60 -13.31
CA ASN A 432 10.02 -5.64 -14.77
C ASN A 432 8.90 -6.47 -15.41
N ARG A 433 8.35 -7.49 -14.72
CA ARG A 433 7.22 -8.31 -15.16
C ARG A 433 5.90 -7.54 -15.06
N ARG A 434 5.58 -6.73 -16.05
CA ARG A 434 4.43 -5.82 -15.97
C ARG A 434 3.70 -5.65 -17.29
N VAL A 435 2.45 -5.24 -17.19
CA VAL A 435 1.73 -4.58 -18.28
C VAL A 435 1.43 -3.15 -17.84
N GLU A 436 1.92 -2.20 -18.63
CA GLU A 436 1.62 -0.78 -18.50
C GLU A 436 0.31 -0.47 -19.17
N VAL A 437 -0.46 0.43 -18.56
CA VAL A 437 -1.77 0.86 -19.07
C VAL A 437 -1.69 2.32 -19.44
N TRP A 438 -2.04 2.63 -20.69
CA TRP A 438 -2.03 3.97 -21.24
C TRP A 438 -3.40 4.31 -21.82
N VAL A 439 -3.74 5.59 -21.78
CA VAL A 439 -4.99 6.11 -22.38
C VAL A 439 -4.69 7.35 -23.21
N HIS A 440 -5.42 7.53 -24.31
CA HIS A 440 -5.43 8.78 -25.04
C HIS A 440 -6.88 9.18 -25.35
N ASP A 441 -7.10 10.46 -25.54
CA ASP A 441 -8.40 10.95 -25.90
C ASP A 441 -8.75 10.49 -27.33
N LYS A 442 -10.02 10.28 -27.60
CA LYS A 442 -10.49 9.94 -28.95
C LYS A 442 -10.27 11.16 -29.84
N SER A 443 -9.37 11.04 -30.83
CA SER A 443 -9.21 12.04 -31.89
C SER A 443 -10.41 12.05 -32.79
#